data_1ea77a4859eb36732e54d74c5e74f34c
#
_entry.id   1ea77a4859eb36732e54d74c5e74f34c
#
_cell.length_a   1.000
_cell.length_b   1.000
_cell.length_c   1.000
_cell.angle_alpha   90.00
_cell.angle_beta   90.00
_cell.angle_gamma   90.00
#
_symmetry.space_group_name_H-M   'P 1'
#
loop_
_entity.id
_entity.type
_entity.pdbx_description
1 polymer ?
#
loop_
_entity_poly.entity_id
_entity_poly.type
_entity_poly.pdbx_seq_one_letter_code
_entity_poly.pdbx_strand_id
1 'polypeptide(L)' 'MNAKVAMFEKYPDVVEVDQLRQMLGGISRKLAYKLLSEKEIHSVRIGRTYKIPKACVIEYLLCEEMCHIKIG' A
#
# COMPACT_ATOMS: atom_id res chain seq x y z
N MET A 1 4.66 12.38 18.10
CA MET A 1 4.48 12.29 16.67
C MET A 1 4.49 10.87 16.17
N ASN A 2 3.58 10.57 15.30
CA ASN A 2 3.41 9.25 14.77
C ASN A 2 4.26 9.06 13.50
N ALA A 3 5.18 8.09 13.52
CA ALA A 3 6.02 7.81 12.36
C ALA A 3 5.19 7.44 11.14
N LYS A 4 4.07 6.79 11.39
CA LYS A 4 3.13 6.43 10.34
C LYS A 4 2.66 7.64 9.55
N VAL A 5 2.35 8.71 10.26
CA VAL A 5 1.85 9.93 9.64
C VAL A 5 2.95 10.60 8.82
N ALA A 6 4.19 10.48 9.28
CA ALA A 6 5.31 11.11 8.58
C ALA A 6 5.71 10.36 7.31
N MET A 7 5.35 9.08 7.21
CA MET A 7 5.70 8.31 6.02
C MET A 7 4.89 8.79 4.83
N PHE A 8 5.55 8.92 3.70
CA PHE A 8 4.88 9.24 2.44
C PHE A 8 4.11 10.54 2.48
N GLU A 9 4.64 11.52 3.18
CA GLU A 9 3.95 12.82 3.27
C GLU A 9 3.73 13.48 1.91
N LYS A 10 4.60 13.17 0.96
CA LYS A 10 4.50 13.76 -0.36
C LYS A 10 3.41 13.15 -1.21
N TYR A 11 2.85 12.05 -0.76
CA TYR A 11 1.79 11.38 -1.51
C TYR A 11 0.43 11.85 -1.02
N PRO A 12 -0.57 11.89 -1.91
CA PRO A 12 -1.92 12.26 -1.50
C PRO A 12 -2.53 11.20 -0.60
N ASP A 13 -3.62 11.54 0.05
CA ASP A 13 -4.30 10.61 0.96
C ASP A 13 -4.77 9.36 0.26
N VAL A 14 -5.11 9.49 -1.02
CA VAL A 14 -5.52 8.35 -1.84
C VAL A 14 -4.56 8.27 -3.01
N VAL A 15 -3.96 7.11 -3.21
CA VAL A 15 -2.98 6.92 -4.28
C VAL A 15 -3.49 5.93 -5.31
N GLU A 16 -2.88 5.99 -6.49
CA GLU A 16 -3.20 5.06 -7.57
C GLU A 16 -2.11 4.01 -7.67
N VAL A 17 -2.31 3.07 -8.61
CA VAL A 17 -1.40 1.94 -8.71
C VAL A 17 0.05 2.36 -8.93
N ASP A 18 0.28 3.34 -9.78
CA ASP A 18 1.64 3.78 -10.05
C ASP A 18 2.30 4.35 -8.81
N GLN A 19 1.55 5.10 -8.02
CA GLN A 19 2.07 5.64 -6.79
C GLN A 19 2.31 4.54 -5.77
N LEU A 20 1.41 3.57 -5.73
CA LEU A 20 1.57 2.43 -4.84
C LEU A 20 2.86 1.69 -5.15
N ARG A 21 3.16 1.51 -6.44
CA ARG A 21 4.39 0.84 -6.83
C ARG A 21 5.62 1.56 -6.28
N GLN A 22 5.61 2.88 -6.36
CA GLN A 22 6.72 3.67 -5.85
C GLN A 22 6.83 3.58 -4.34
N MET A 23 5.70 3.60 -3.66
CA MET A 23 5.68 3.53 -2.22
C MET A 23 6.21 2.19 -1.71
N LEU A 24 6.08 1.15 -2.51
CA LEU A 24 6.55 -0.17 -2.14
C LEU A 24 7.92 -0.49 -2.71
N GLY A 25 8.67 0.54 -3.10
CA GLY A 25 10.04 0.34 -3.54
C GLY A 25 10.22 0.08 -5.01
N GLY A 26 9.22 0.40 -5.81
CA GLY A 26 9.33 0.25 -7.25
C GLY A 26 8.97 -1.15 -7.73
N ILE A 27 7.96 -1.75 -7.11
CA ILE A 27 7.53 -3.08 -7.54
C ILE A 27 6.87 -3.02 -8.90
N SER A 28 6.76 -4.15 -9.55
CA SER A 28 6.15 -4.22 -10.87
C SER A 28 4.65 -3.97 -10.78
N ARG A 29 4.07 -3.56 -11.90
CA ARG A 29 2.63 -3.35 -11.97
C ARG A 29 1.88 -4.65 -11.70
N LYS A 30 2.41 -5.74 -12.22
CA LYS A 30 1.79 -7.04 -12.02
C LYS A 30 1.71 -7.40 -10.55
N LEU A 31 2.79 -7.16 -9.83
CA LEU A 31 2.80 -7.45 -8.40
C LEU A 31 1.85 -6.54 -7.65
N ALA A 32 1.80 -5.26 -8.03
CA ALA A 32 0.89 -4.32 -7.39
C ALA A 32 -0.55 -4.77 -7.56
N TYR A 33 -0.93 -5.16 -8.76
CA TYR A 33 -2.29 -5.63 -9.00
C TYR A 33 -2.59 -6.91 -8.23
N LYS A 34 -1.59 -7.76 -8.11
CA LYS A 34 -1.77 -9.00 -7.34
C LYS A 34 -2.08 -8.69 -5.88
N LEU A 35 -1.31 -7.78 -5.30
CA LEU A 35 -1.53 -7.40 -3.91
C LEU A 35 -2.93 -6.82 -3.71
N LEU A 36 -3.39 -6.03 -4.66
CA LEU A 36 -4.71 -5.42 -4.55
C LEU A 36 -5.82 -6.45 -4.77
N SER A 37 -5.66 -7.33 -5.73
CA SER A 37 -6.69 -8.32 -6.02
C SER A 37 -6.79 -9.36 -4.93
N GLU A 38 -5.70 -9.65 -4.26
CA GLU A 38 -5.71 -10.59 -3.14
C GLU A 38 -6.05 -9.92 -1.82
N LYS A 39 -6.32 -8.64 -1.89
CA LYS A 39 -6.73 -7.85 -0.72
C LYS A 39 -5.67 -7.81 0.36
N GLU A 40 -4.42 -7.94 -0.04
CA GLU A 40 -3.31 -7.73 0.88
C GLU A 40 -3.25 -6.29 1.31
N ILE A 41 -3.63 -5.38 0.41
CA ILE A 41 -3.73 -3.97 0.71
C ILE A 41 -5.17 -3.56 0.43
N HIS A 42 -5.81 -2.99 1.43
CA HIS A 42 -7.18 -2.55 1.29
C HIS A 42 -7.28 -1.43 0.26
N SER A 43 -8.24 -1.55 -0.64
CA SER A 43 -8.42 -0.56 -1.69
C SER A 43 -9.86 -0.56 -2.18
N VAL A 44 -10.19 0.49 -2.94
CA VAL A 44 -11.50 0.60 -3.56
C VAL A 44 -11.29 0.61 -5.07
N ARG A 45 -12.03 -0.22 -5.78
CA ARG A 45 -11.95 -0.24 -7.23
C ARG A 45 -13.08 0.58 -7.81
N ILE A 46 -12.72 1.57 -8.60
CA ILE A 46 -13.68 2.44 -9.26
C ILE A 46 -13.45 2.31 -10.75
N GLY A 47 -14.39 1.67 -11.45
CA GLY A 47 -14.23 1.39 -12.86
C GLY A 47 -13.05 0.46 -13.06
N ARG A 48 -12.04 0.92 -13.78
CA ARG A 48 -10.84 0.14 -14.05
C ARG A 48 -9.66 0.54 -13.18
N THR A 49 -9.89 1.45 -12.25
CA THR A 49 -8.82 2.02 -11.46
C THR A 49 -8.96 1.61 -10.01
N TYR A 50 -7.82 1.37 -9.38
CA TYR A 50 -7.81 1.16 -7.95
C TYR A 50 -7.49 2.47 -7.26
N LYS A 51 -8.22 2.77 -6.19
CA LYS A 51 -7.94 3.91 -5.33
C LYS A 51 -7.54 3.35 -3.98
N ILE A 52 -6.32 3.58 -3.60
CA ILE A 52 -5.75 2.98 -2.39
C ILE A 52 -5.52 4.06 -1.36
N PRO A 53 -6.20 3.99 -0.20
CA PRO A 53 -5.91 4.95 0.86
C PRO A 53 -4.45 4.82 1.29
N LYS A 54 -3.78 5.95 1.37
CA LYS A 54 -2.37 5.96 1.77
C LYS A 54 -2.18 5.28 3.12
N ALA A 55 -3.10 5.49 4.03
CA ALA A 55 -3.03 4.89 5.35
C ALA A 55 -3.00 3.36 5.27
N CYS A 56 -3.71 2.80 4.31
CA CYS A 56 -3.74 1.34 4.17
C CYS A 56 -2.41 0.80 3.68
N VAL A 57 -1.71 1.56 2.84
CA VAL A 57 -0.39 1.16 2.38
C VAL A 57 0.58 1.19 3.55
N ILE A 58 0.49 2.23 4.35
CA ILE A 58 1.35 2.35 5.52
C ILE A 58 1.11 1.21 6.49
N GLU A 59 -0.14 0.90 6.72
CA GLU A 59 -0.49 -0.20 7.61
C GLU A 59 0.01 -1.53 7.06
N TYR A 60 -0.06 -1.70 5.76
CA TYR A 60 0.43 -2.92 5.15
C TYR A 60 1.92 -3.09 5.42
N LEU A 61 2.69 -2.02 5.26
CA LEU A 61 4.11 -2.09 5.48
C LEU A 61 4.45 -2.39 6.94
N LEU A 62 3.75 -1.76 7.85
CA LEU A 62 4.00 -1.98 9.28
C LEU A 62 3.53 -3.36 9.71
N CYS A 63 2.39 -3.77 9.20
CA CYS A 63 1.83 -5.07 9.52
C CYS A 63 2.69 -6.19 8.94
N GLU A 64 3.28 -5.93 7.80
CA GLU A 64 4.17 -6.89 7.16
C GLU A 64 5.34 -7.24 8.07
N GLU A 65 5.91 -6.23 8.70
CA GLU A 65 7.00 -6.46 9.64
C GLU A 65 6.56 -7.33 10.80
N MET A 66 5.38 -7.03 11.34
CA MET A 66 4.87 -7.76 12.46
C MET A 66 4.45 -9.17 12.08
N CYS A 67 3.87 -9.31 10.92
CA CYS A 67 3.48 -10.63 10.42
C CYS A 67 4.71 -11.50 10.19
N HIS A 68 5.77 -10.87 9.73
CA HIS A 68 7.01 -11.59 9.51
C HIS A 68 7.52 -12.21 10.79
N ILE A 69 7.48 -11.44 11.85
CA ILE A 69 7.89 -11.90 13.17
C ILE A 69 6.99 -13.04 13.63
N LYS A 70 5.71 -12.87 13.39
CA LYS A 70 4.72 -13.81 13.83
C LYS A 70 4.86 -15.18 13.16
N ILE A 71 5.12 -15.14 11.88
CA ILE A 71 5.23 -16.33 11.08
C ILE A 71 6.58 -17.01 11.29
N GLY A 72 7.59 -16.19 11.43
CA GLY A 72 8.95 -16.66 11.63
C GLY A 72 9.12 -17.39 12.91
#